data_7c0851f2a1f0eb093caa261cc866a49b
#
_entry.id   7c0851f2a1f0eb093caa261cc866a49b
#
_cell.length_a   1.000
_cell.length_b   1.000
_cell.length_c   1.000
_cell.angle_alpha   90.00
_cell.angle_beta   90.00
_cell.angle_gamma   90.00
#
_symmetry.space_group_name_H-M   'P 1'
#
loop_
_entity.id
_entity.type
_entity.pdbx_description
1 polymer ?
#
loop_
_entity_poly.entity_id
_entity_poly.type
_entity_poly.pdbx_seq_one_letter_code
_entity_poly.pdbx_strand_id
1 'polypeptide(L)'
;MAGLQEILALWEQWKANRSLPYGKTKWKAVFEQLNVLRRWGIEETLVETGMIDRWQALHDPLNSEEKVRFQIELFYRKRVEKRRNNEATIRSLLEGLGGQTLSEFLDMPQIAFHAVKAELPAHAIQSLLAQVAADEADIDIELFKFAGIMYFRPTGQSLAVSEEGEGEPAAFPESVSDLSPVAALLDGAPLQLHEALKDRLLVDDTFGMEATYQPGERKHGTAMASLILHGDRSNPESKPLPHKLYCIPVMQPDHQTREHDEHMPDDVFFEDRIHIAVRRMFEGSGDVPAQAPTVKVINLSIGDTAREFIHTPSPWARVIDWLAYHYRVLFCISAGNYC
;
A
#
# COMPACT_ATOMS: atom_id res chain seq x y z
N MET A 1 12.54 -13.14 -26.07
CA MET A 1 13.45 -14.19 -25.54
C MET A 1 14.82 -14.18 -26.22
N ALA A 2 14.94 -13.96 -27.51
CA ALA A 2 16.27 -13.92 -28.19
C ALA A 2 17.27 -12.92 -27.56
N GLY A 3 16.82 -11.73 -27.16
CA GLY A 3 17.71 -10.72 -26.58
C GLY A 3 18.33 -11.08 -25.24
N LEU A 4 17.63 -11.81 -24.36
CA LEU A 4 18.19 -12.24 -23.07
C LEU A 4 19.25 -13.34 -23.28
N GLN A 5 19.01 -14.30 -24.16
CA GLN A 5 19.98 -15.33 -24.49
C GLN A 5 21.26 -14.73 -25.06
N GLU A 6 21.14 -13.71 -25.91
CA GLU A 6 22.29 -12.98 -26.44
C GLU A 6 23.08 -12.29 -25.34
N ILE A 7 22.41 -11.61 -24.40
CA ILE A 7 23.07 -10.94 -23.28
C ILE A 7 23.77 -11.94 -22.37
N LEU A 8 23.13 -13.07 -22.05
CA LEU A 8 23.74 -14.14 -21.26
C LEU A 8 24.99 -14.72 -21.94
N ALA A 9 24.92 -14.96 -23.27
CA ALA A 9 26.07 -15.45 -24.03
C ALA A 9 27.25 -14.44 -24.00
N LEU A 10 26.96 -13.13 -24.12
CA LEU A 10 27.97 -12.08 -24.01
C LEU A 10 28.54 -12.01 -22.57
N TRP A 11 27.72 -12.18 -21.55
CA TRP A 11 28.11 -12.21 -20.16
C TRP A 11 29.08 -13.38 -19.88
N GLU A 12 28.75 -14.58 -20.33
CA GLU A 12 29.62 -15.74 -20.18
C GLU A 12 30.96 -15.60 -20.94
N GLN A 13 30.95 -14.97 -22.14
CA GLN A 13 32.19 -14.64 -22.85
C GLN A 13 33.06 -13.68 -22.06
N TRP A 14 32.44 -12.63 -21.49
CA TRP A 14 33.14 -11.63 -20.70
C TRP A 14 33.74 -12.24 -19.42
N LYS A 15 32.97 -13.04 -18.68
CA LYS A 15 33.46 -13.78 -17.50
C LYS A 15 34.63 -14.69 -17.80
N ALA A 16 34.61 -15.29 -18.98
CA ALA A 16 35.70 -16.16 -19.46
C ALA A 16 36.90 -15.34 -20.00
N ASN A 17 36.96 -14.03 -19.80
CA ASN A 17 37.98 -13.12 -20.35
C ASN A 17 38.15 -13.19 -21.88
N ARG A 18 37.08 -13.54 -22.61
CA ARG A 18 37.08 -13.53 -24.07
C ARG A 18 36.68 -12.17 -24.61
N SER A 19 37.22 -11.78 -25.77
CA SER A 19 36.85 -10.54 -26.43
C SER A 19 35.39 -10.58 -26.88
N LEU A 20 34.65 -9.49 -26.56
CA LEU A 20 33.27 -9.36 -27.03
C LEU A 20 33.23 -9.07 -28.54
N PRO A 21 32.18 -9.50 -29.25
CA PRO A 21 32.03 -9.27 -30.67
C PRO A 21 32.03 -7.76 -31.03
N TYR A 22 32.39 -7.46 -32.28
CA TYR A 22 32.36 -6.09 -32.79
C TYR A 22 30.97 -5.44 -32.61
N GLY A 23 30.95 -4.21 -32.14
CA GLY A 23 29.72 -3.46 -31.82
C GLY A 23 29.09 -3.81 -30.45
N LYS A 24 29.62 -4.83 -29.74
CA LYS A 24 29.14 -5.24 -28.39
C LYS A 24 30.13 -4.84 -27.27
N THR A 25 31.23 -4.20 -27.57
CA THR A 25 32.28 -3.83 -26.60
C THR A 25 31.78 -2.89 -25.50
N LYS A 26 30.73 -2.11 -25.76
CA LYS A 26 30.10 -1.24 -24.72
C LYS A 26 29.47 -2.03 -23.57
N TRP A 27 29.11 -3.27 -23.78
CA TRP A 27 28.62 -4.16 -22.73
C TRP A 27 29.66 -4.43 -21.63
N LYS A 28 30.93 -4.29 -21.95
CA LYS A 28 32.02 -4.46 -20.95
C LYS A 28 31.81 -3.55 -19.75
N ALA A 29 31.55 -2.26 -19.97
CA ALA A 29 31.31 -1.28 -18.90
C ALA A 29 30.05 -1.61 -18.07
N VAL A 30 29.04 -2.20 -18.69
CA VAL A 30 27.84 -2.68 -17.98
C VAL A 30 28.17 -3.91 -17.13
N PHE A 31 28.88 -4.88 -17.72
CA PHE A 31 29.25 -6.13 -17.04
C PHE A 31 30.21 -5.91 -15.86
N GLU A 32 31.07 -4.89 -15.93
CA GLU A 32 31.96 -4.50 -14.82
C GLU A 32 31.19 -4.02 -13.58
N GLN A 33 29.93 -3.60 -13.74
CA GLN A 33 29.06 -3.14 -12.65
C GLN A 33 28.07 -4.22 -12.17
N LEU A 34 28.03 -5.38 -12.84
CA LEU A 34 27.12 -6.46 -12.51
C LEU A 34 27.82 -7.52 -11.66
N ASN A 35 27.19 -7.91 -10.55
CA ASN A 35 27.64 -9.05 -9.76
C ASN A 35 27.10 -10.36 -10.31
N VAL A 36 25.82 -10.36 -10.71
CA VAL A 36 25.11 -11.52 -11.21
C VAL A 36 24.14 -11.14 -12.30
N LEU A 37 23.94 -12.02 -13.26
CA LEU A 37 22.88 -11.92 -14.27
C LEU A 37 22.11 -13.23 -14.24
N ARG A 38 20.89 -13.18 -13.74
CA ARG A 38 20.01 -14.35 -13.59
C ARG A 38 18.59 -14.03 -14.02
N ARG A 39 17.78 -15.04 -14.20
CA ARG A 39 16.36 -14.88 -14.49
C ARG A 39 15.65 -14.44 -13.22
N TRP A 40 14.67 -13.54 -13.36
CA TRP A 40 13.72 -13.22 -12.32
C TRP A 40 12.96 -14.49 -11.92
N GLY A 41 12.99 -14.85 -10.69
CA GLY A 41 12.47 -16.12 -10.19
C GLY A 41 11.84 -16.01 -8.81
N ILE A 42 11.76 -17.12 -8.12
CA ILE A 42 11.13 -17.23 -6.80
C ILE A 42 11.80 -16.33 -5.75
N GLU A 43 13.12 -16.21 -5.80
CA GLU A 43 13.85 -15.36 -4.85
C GLU A 43 13.34 -13.90 -4.93
N GLU A 44 13.21 -13.35 -6.12
CA GLU A 44 12.72 -11.99 -6.27
C GLU A 44 11.21 -11.88 -6.03
N THR A 45 10.44 -12.86 -6.48
CA THR A 45 8.97 -12.75 -6.44
C THR A 45 8.38 -13.00 -5.06
N LEU A 46 9.04 -13.79 -4.21
CA LEU A 46 8.54 -14.23 -2.90
C LEU A 46 9.48 -13.89 -1.75
N VAL A 47 10.80 -14.15 -1.90
CA VAL A 47 11.75 -13.96 -0.78
C VAL A 47 11.99 -12.48 -0.53
N GLU A 48 12.25 -11.69 -1.58
CA GLU A 48 12.51 -10.24 -1.44
C GLU A 48 11.34 -9.44 -0.86
N THR A 49 10.12 -9.99 -0.89
CA THR A 49 8.93 -9.36 -0.32
C THR A 49 8.56 -9.87 1.07
N GLY A 50 9.35 -10.78 1.64
CA GLY A 50 9.06 -11.45 2.91
C GLY A 50 7.84 -12.39 2.85
N MET A 51 7.39 -12.73 1.65
CA MET A 51 6.16 -13.50 1.48
C MET A 51 6.30 -14.94 1.97
N ILE A 52 7.48 -15.54 1.80
CA ILE A 52 7.78 -16.89 2.31
C ILE A 52 7.69 -16.90 3.84
N ASP A 53 8.38 -15.97 4.51
CA ASP A 53 8.39 -15.90 5.98
C ASP A 53 6.98 -15.65 6.52
N ARG A 54 6.22 -14.80 5.84
CA ARG A 54 4.82 -14.52 6.19
C ARG A 54 3.95 -15.76 6.09
N TRP A 55 4.07 -16.52 5.00
CA TRP A 55 3.30 -17.74 4.83
C TRP A 55 3.73 -18.84 5.79
N GLN A 56 5.02 -18.94 6.12
CA GLN A 56 5.52 -19.85 7.14
C GLN A 56 4.99 -19.51 8.55
N ALA A 57 4.93 -18.21 8.88
CA ALA A 57 4.39 -17.75 10.16
C ALA A 57 2.88 -18.02 10.29
N LEU A 58 2.13 -18.00 9.19
CA LEU A 58 0.70 -18.37 9.16
C LEU A 58 0.46 -19.88 9.23
N HIS A 59 1.52 -20.69 9.21
CA HIS A 59 1.45 -22.15 9.07
C HIS A 59 1.06 -22.90 10.34
N ASP A 60 0.84 -22.25 11.49
CA ASP A 60 0.39 -22.92 12.72
C ASP A 60 -1.11 -22.72 12.95
N PRO A 61 -1.88 -23.72 13.05
CA PRO A 61 -2.45 -24.73 12.15
C PRO A 61 -3.58 -24.14 11.30
N LEU A 62 -3.27 -23.66 10.12
CA LEU A 62 -4.30 -23.29 9.16
C LEU A 62 -5.17 -24.53 8.87
N ASN A 63 -6.44 -24.43 9.16
CA ASN A 63 -7.42 -25.38 8.69
C ASN A 63 -7.26 -25.49 7.16
N SER A 64 -7.21 -26.69 6.62
CA SER A 64 -6.95 -26.90 5.17
C SER A 64 -7.94 -26.21 4.23
N GLU A 65 -9.09 -25.79 4.75
CA GLU A 65 -10.11 -25.03 4.04
C GLU A 65 -9.93 -23.51 4.16
N GLU A 66 -9.04 -23.04 5.00
CA GLU A 66 -8.78 -21.61 5.16
C GLU A 66 -8.13 -21.04 3.90
N LYS A 67 -8.53 -19.83 3.54
CA LYS A 67 -8.00 -19.11 2.38
C LYS A 67 -6.99 -18.08 2.81
N VAL A 68 -5.84 -18.08 2.14
CA VAL A 68 -4.74 -17.15 2.38
C VAL A 68 -4.80 -16.02 1.36
N ARG A 69 -4.87 -14.79 1.85
CA ARG A 69 -4.95 -13.57 1.05
C ARG A 69 -3.57 -12.98 0.80
N PHE A 70 -3.37 -12.48 -0.42
CA PHE A 70 -2.14 -11.81 -0.83
C PHE A 70 -2.39 -10.91 -2.04
N GLN A 71 -1.39 -10.11 -2.39
CA GLN A 71 -1.43 -9.27 -3.58
C GLN A 71 -0.46 -9.81 -4.61
N ILE A 72 -0.86 -9.84 -5.87
CA ILE A 72 -0.01 -10.14 -7.03
C ILE A 72 0.29 -8.82 -7.73
N GLU A 73 1.55 -8.43 -7.77
CA GLU A 73 2.05 -7.31 -8.57
C GLU A 73 2.65 -7.86 -9.87
N LEU A 74 2.19 -7.33 -11.00
CA LEU A 74 2.62 -7.73 -12.33
C LEU A 74 3.65 -6.76 -12.90
N PHE A 75 4.56 -7.22 -13.75
CA PHE A 75 5.37 -6.33 -14.55
C PHE A 75 4.49 -5.40 -15.37
N TYR A 76 4.58 -4.10 -15.11
CA TYR A 76 3.77 -3.09 -15.79
C TYR A 76 4.00 -3.10 -17.30
N ARG A 77 2.94 -3.25 -18.08
CA ARG A 77 2.99 -3.25 -19.54
C ARG A 77 2.27 -2.02 -20.09
N LYS A 78 2.96 -1.17 -20.88
CA LYS A 78 2.35 0.03 -21.49
C LYS A 78 1.17 -0.29 -22.39
N ARG A 79 1.20 -1.45 -23.09
CA ARG A 79 0.12 -1.88 -23.99
C ARG A 79 -1.02 -2.53 -23.19
N VAL A 80 -2.21 -1.96 -23.29
CA VAL A 80 -3.42 -2.45 -22.60
C VAL A 80 -3.71 -3.92 -22.93
N GLU A 81 -3.58 -4.32 -24.18
CA GLU A 81 -3.79 -5.70 -24.62
C GLU A 81 -2.90 -6.70 -23.84
N LYS A 82 -1.62 -6.34 -23.62
CA LYS A 82 -0.71 -7.20 -22.85
C LYS A 82 -1.09 -7.27 -21.38
N ARG A 83 -1.62 -6.18 -20.80
CA ARG A 83 -2.12 -6.21 -19.42
C ARG A 83 -3.32 -7.13 -19.31
N ARG A 84 -4.33 -6.96 -20.19
CA ARG A 84 -5.54 -7.82 -20.20
C ARG A 84 -5.21 -9.31 -20.39
N ASN A 85 -4.24 -9.63 -21.24
CA ASN A 85 -3.80 -11.02 -21.40
C ASN A 85 -3.17 -11.57 -20.12
N ASN A 86 -2.32 -10.78 -19.43
CA ASN A 86 -1.76 -11.16 -18.14
C ASN A 86 -2.86 -11.34 -17.08
N GLU A 87 -3.84 -10.43 -17.03
CA GLU A 87 -4.99 -10.49 -16.12
C GLU A 87 -5.81 -11.78 -16.33
N ALA A 88 -6.13 -12.11 -17.58
CA ALA A 88 -6.82 -13.34 -17.92
C ALA A 88 -6.01 -14.59 -17.52
N THR A 89 -4.70 -14.57 -17.76
CA THR A 89 -3.81 -15.67 -17.36
C THR A 89 -3.80 -15.84 -15.84
N ILE A 90 -3.66 -14.76 -15.06
CA ILE A 90 -3.68 -14.82 -13.60
C ILE A 90 -5.00 -15.37 -13.07
N ARG A 91 -6.14 -14.90 -13.58
CA ARG A 91 -7.47 -15.45 -13.18
C ARG A 91 -7.52 -16.96 -13.41
N SER A 92 -7.14 -17.42 -14.59
CA SER A 92 -7.16 -18.85 -14.93
C SER A 92 -6.20 -19.68 -14.05
N LEU A 93 -5.00 -19.15 -13.73
CA LEU A 93 -4.05 -19.85 -12.86
C LEU A 93 -4.53 -19.93 -11.41
N LEU A 94 -5.15 -18.88 -10.90
CA LEU A 94 -5.77 -18.88 -9.56
C LEU A 94 -6.93 -19.89 -9.50
N GLU A 95 -7.84 -19.85 -10.47
CA GLU A 95 -8.98 -20.79 -10.57
C GLU A 95 -8.49 -22.25 -10.62
N GLY A 96 -7.43 -22.52 -11.37
CA GLY A 96 -6.81 -23.85 -11.44
C GLY A 96 -6.28 -24.39 -10.12
N LEU A 97 -5.99 -23.50 -9.16
CA LEU A 97 -5.56 -23.82 -7.80
C LEU A 97 -6.70 -23.74 -6.75
N GLY A 98 -7.92 -23.52 -7.19
CA GLY A 98 -9.08 -23.34 -6.30
C GLY A 98 -9.12 -21.96 -5.62
N GLY A 99 -8.34 -21.00 -6.11
CA GLY A 99 -8.32 -19.62 -5.66
C GLY A 99 -9.16 -18.68 -6.52
N GLN A 100 -9.14 -17.40 -6.16
CA GLN A 100 -9.86 -16.35 -6.90
C GLN A 100 -9.23 -14.98 -6.70
N THR A 101 -9.62 -14.03 -7.55
CA THR A 101 -9.31 -12.60 -7.32
C THR A 101 -10.33 -12.00 -6.35
N LEU A 102 -9.85 -11.16 -5.43
CA LEU A 102 -10.66 -10.45 -4.42
C LEU A 102 -10.97 -9.00 -4.84
N SER A 103 -10.25 -8.49 -5.83
CA SER A 103 -10.44 -7.15 -6.36
C SER A 103 -10.45 -7.16 -7.88
N GLU A 104 -10.81 -6.04 -8.48
CA GLU A 104 -10.44 -5.75 -9.87
C GLU A 104 -8.93 -5.48 -9.96
N PHE A 105 -8.38 -5.60 -11.19
CA PHE A 105 -6.98 -5.24 -11.42
C PHE A 105 -6.80 -3.72 -11.36
N LEU A 106 -5.92 -3.27 -10.49
CA LEU A 106 -5.54 -1.86 -10.39
C LEU A 106 -4.40 -1.54 -11.36
N ASP A 107 -4.57 -0.49 -12.14
CA ASP A 107 -3.59 0.04 -13.09
C ASP A 107 -3.22 1.49 -12.73
N MET A 108 -2.00 1.70 -12.24
CA MET A 108 -1.46 3.03 -11.91
C MET A 108 -0.20 3.32 -12.74
N PRO A 109 -0.35 3.91 -13.93
CA PRO A 109 0.78 4.17 -14.82
C PRO A 109 1.82 5.12 -14.25
N GLN A 110 1.44 6.02 -13.33
CA GLN A 110 2.31 7.02 -12.71
C GLN A 110 3.46 6.39 -11.93
N ILE A 111 3.22 5.23 -11.33
CA ILE A 111 4.21 4.48 -10.55
C ILE A 111 4.53 3.11 -11.17
N ALA A 112 4.11 2.90 -12.43
CA ALA A 112 4.25 1.63 -13.14
C ALA A 112 3.73 0.43 -12.33
N PHE A 113 2.59 0.58 -11.66
CA PHE A 113 1.96 -0.42 -10.80
C PHE A 113 0.78 -1.07 -11.50
N HIS A 114 0.75 -2.40 -11.50
CA HIS A 114 -0.36 -3.21 -12.02
C HIS A 114 -0.51 -4.42 -11.12
N ALA A 115 -1.63 -4.53 -10.42
CA ALA A 115 -1.78 -5.53 -9.37
C ALA A 115 -3.22 -5.98 -9.20
N VAL A 116 -3.39 -7.12 -8.50
CA VAL A 116 -4.69 -7.65 -8.06
C VAL A 116 -4.54 -8.23 -6.66
N LYS A 117 -5.56 -8.11 -5.84
CA LYS A 117 -5.71 -8.86 -4.61
C LYS A 117 -6.31 -10.23 -4.91
N ALA A 118 -5.76 -11.27 -4.31
CA ALA A 118 -6.11 -12.65 -4.58
C ALA A 118 -6.12 -13.47 -3.29
N GLU A 119 -6.77 -14.63 -3.36
CA GLU A 119 -6.70 -15.66 -2.32
C GLU A 119 -6.48 -17.04 -2.92
N LEU A 120 -5.77 -17.88 -2.17
CA LEU A 120 -5.58 -19.29 -2.46
C LEU A 120 -5.96 -20.13 -1.25
N PRO A 121 -6.40 -21.38 -1.45
CA PRO A 121 -6.56 -22.34 -0.35
C PRO A 121 -5.22 -22.60 0.31
N ALA A 122 -5.23 -22.79 1.64
CA ALA A 122 -4.02 -23.02 2.43
C ALA A 122 -3.17 -24.20 1.90
N HIS A 123 -3.80 -25.26 1.41
CA HIS A 123 -3.09 -26.41 0.87
C HIS A 123 -2.20 -26.09 -0.35
N ALA A 124 -2.60 -25.11 -1.18
CA ALA A 124 -1.80 -24.68 -2.33
C ALA A 124 -0.53 -23.94 -1.86
N ILE A 125 -0.65 -23.12 -0.81
CA ILE A 125 0.48 -22.45 -0.17
C ILE A 125 1.40 -23.45 0.52
N GLN A 126 0.84 -24.44 1.24
CA GLN A 126 1.61 -25.51 1.88
C GLN A 126 2.42 -26.32 0.86
N SER A 127 1.82 -26.65 -0.29
CA SER A 127 2.50 -27.34 -1.37
C SER A 127 3.70 -26.54 -1.91
N LEU A 128 3.55 -25.23 -2.07
CA LEU A 128 4.65 -24.34 -2.45
C LEU A 128 5.76 -24.31 -1.39
N LEU A 129 5.40 -24.11 -0.12
CA LEU A 129 6.37 -24.04 0.98
C LEU A 129 7.16 -25.36 1.11
N ALA A 130 6.50 -26.51 0.91
CA ALA A 130 7.18 -27.79 0.91
C ALA A 130 8.20 -27.92 -0.24
N GLN A 131 7.88 -27.44 -1.44
CA GLN A 131 8.80 -27.43 -2.59
C GLN A 131 9.99 -26.49 -2.35
N VAL A 132 9.74 -25.31 -1.79
CA VAL A 132 10.83 -24.36 -1.43
C VAL A 132 11.75 -24.95 -0.36
N ALA A 133 11.21 -25.62 0.66
CA ALA A 133 12.00 -26.25 1.73
C ALA A 133 12.82 -27.44 1.26
N ALA A 134 12.37 -28.15 0.21
CA ALA A 134 13.09 -29.28 -0.39
C ALA A 134 14.23 -28.85 -1.33
N ASP A 135 14.45 -27.53 -1.51
CA ASP A 135 15.41 -26.96 -2.48
C ASP A 135 15.17 -27.51 -3.90
N GLU A 136 13.90 -27.73 -4.24
CA GLU A 136 13.53 -28.16 -5.58
C GLU A 136 13.81 -27.03 -6.57
N ALA A 137 14.74 -27.27 -7.48
CA ALA A 137 15.16 -26.29 -8.48
C ALA A 137 14.02 -25.89 -9.44
N ASP A 138 12.94 -26.66 -9.50
CA ASP A 138 11.76 -26.42 -10.32
C ASP A 138 10.49 -26.58 -9.47
N ILE A 139 9.95 -25.44 -9.01
CA ILE A 139 8.63 -25.39 -8.38
C ILE A 139 7.58 -25.73 -9.42
N ASP A 140 6.75 -26.74 -9.16
CA ASP A 140 5.79 -27.27 -10.15
C ASP A 140 4.39 -26.63 -10.11
N ILE A 141 4.28 -25.40 -9.62
CA ILE A 141 3.04 -24.64 -9.59
C ILE A 141 3.10 -23.53 -10.63
N GLU A 142 2.31 -23.63 -11.69
CA GLU A 142 2.34 -22.73 -12.84
C GLU A 142 2.15 -21.25 -12.49
N LEU A 143 1.37 -20.94 -11.46
CA LEU A 143 1.18 -19.56 -10.98
C LEU A 143 2.52 -18.93 -10.59
N PHE A 144 3.38 -19.65 -9.87
CA PHE A 144 4.67 -19.13 -9.41
C PHE A 144 5.75 -19.13 -10.49
N LYS A 145 5.52 -19.83 -11.60
CA LYS A 145 6.38 -19.80 -12.80
C LYS A 145 6.01 -18.69 -13.79
N PHE A 146 4.84 -18.07 -13.64
CA PHE A 146 4.36 -17.13 -14.64
C PHE A 146 5.23 -15.86 -14.72
N ALA A 147 5.95 -15.70 -15.81
CA ALA A 147 6.90 -14.60 -16.03
C ALA A 147 6.26 -13.19 -16.13
N GLY A 148 4.95 -13.09 -16.00
CA GLY A 148 4.23 -11.84 -15.90
C GLY A 148 4.20 -11.27 -14.49
N ILE A 149 4.44 -12.10 -13.48
CA ILE A 149 4.46 -11.69 -12.07
C ILE A 149 5.79 -11.05 -11.72
N MET A 150 5.72 -9.90 -11.06
CA MET A 150 6.86 -9.19 -10.50
C MET A 150 7.07 -9.57 -9.04
N TYR A 151 5.99 -9.48 -8.23
CA TYR A 151 6.02 -9.79 -6.82
C TYR A 151 4.72 -10.43 -6.33
N PHE A 152 4.84 -11.32 -5.37
CA PHE A 152 3.78 -11.61 -4.41
C PHE A 152 4.03 -10.75 -3.18
N ARG A 153 2.99 -10.11 -2.66
CA ARG A 153 3.11 -9.23 -1.50
C ARG A 153 2.10 -9.63 -0.44
N PRO A 154 2.47 -9.57 0.83
CA PRO A 154 1.51 -9.74 1.90
C PRO A 154 0.44 -8.65 1.82
N THR A 155 -0.80 -9.03 2.13
CA THR A 155 -1.87 -8.08 2.42
C THR A 155 -1.98 -8.01 3.94
N GLY A 156 -1.74 -6.82 4.49
CA GLY A 156 -2.06 -6.51 5.87
C GLY A 156 -3.27 -5.61 5.92
N GLN A 157 -3.91 -5.53 7.08
CA GLN A 157 -4.86 -4.47 7.35
C GLN A 157 -4.10 -3.23 7.78
N SER A 158 -4.53 -2.07 7.32
CA SER A 158 -4.09 -0.80 7.86
C SER A 158 -4.80 -0.60 9.18
N LEU A 159 -4.12 -0.91 10.28
CA LEU A 159 -4.67 -0.70 11.62
C LEU A 159 -4.32 0.71 12.09
N ALA A 160 -5.33 1.44 12.48
CA ALA A 160 -5.15 2.64 13.29
C ALA A 160 -4.92 2.17 14.73
N VAL A 161 -3.79 2.51 15.30
CA VAL A 161 -3.53 2.20 16.69
C VAL A 161 -4.13 3.30 17.54
N SER A 162 -5.18 2.99 18.32
CA SER A 162 -5.76 3.90 19.30
C SER A 162 -5.22 3.56 20.69
N GLU A 163 -4.51 4.49 21.30
CA GLU A 163 -4.26 4.45 22.73
C GLU A 163 -5.41 5.20 23.43
N GLU A 164 -6.10 4.52 24.34
CA GLU A 164 -7.09 5.16 25.21
C GLU A 164 -6.33 5.93 26.30
N GLY A 165 -6.27 7.25 26.16
CA GLY A 165 -5.79 8.13 27.22
C GLY A 165 -6.97 8.74 27.98
N GLU A 166 -7.06 8.53 29.29
CA GLU A 166 -7.94 9.31 30.16
C GLU A 166 -7.35 10.73 30.33
N GLY A 167 -7.84 11.69 29.56
CA GLY A 167 -7.46 13.08 29.70
C GLY A 167 -8.55 13.90 30.41
N GLU A 168 -8.15 14.84 31.27
CA GLU A 168 -9.10 15.81 31.82
C GLU A 168 -9.69 16.70 30.73
N PRO A 169 -11.00 17.00 30.78
CA PRO A 169 -11.62 17.92 29.82
C PRO A 169 -10.99 19.32 29.95
N ALA A 170 -10.34 19.76 28.93
CA ALA A 170 -9.73 21.08 28.90
C ALA A 170 -10.54 21.99 27.97
N ALA A 171 -10.71 23.27 28.36
CA ALA A 171 -11.42 24.25 27.56
C ALA A 171 -10.78 24.48 26.19
N PHE A 172 -11.59 24.53 25.15
CA PHE A 172 -11.14 24.80 23.79
C PHE A 172 -11.32 26.29 23.47
N PRO A 173 -10.43 26.90 22.67
CA PRO A 173 -10.60 28.31 22.28
C PRO A 173 -11.84 28.47 21.41
N GLU A 174 -12.67 29.47 21.73
CA GLU A 174 -13.90 29.77 21.01
C GLU A 174 -13.71 30.36 19.60
N SER A 175 -12.49 30.78 19.25
CA SER A 175 -12.24 31.40 17.96
C SER A 175 -12.20 30.39 16.83
N VAL A 176 -13.23 30.35 16.02
CA VAL A 176 -13.27 29.62 14.76
C VAL A 176 -12.61 30.46 13.68
N SER A 177 -11.62 29.95 13.04
CA SER A 177 -10.98 30.55 11.86
C SER A 177 -11.64 30.06 10.58
N ASP A 178 -11.86 31.00 9.66
CA ASP A 178 -12.38 30.68 8.32
C ASP A 178 -11.27 30.54 7.26
N LEU A 179 -10.02 30.42 7.71
CA LEU A 179 -8.87 30.27 6.83
C LEU A 179 -8.88 28.90 6.13
N SER A 180 -8.55 28.92 4.85
CA SER A 180 -8.45 27.71 4.02
C SER A 180 -7.48 26.69 4.62
N PRO A 181 -7.72 25.38 4.46
CA PRO A 181 -6.88 24.32 5.01
C PRO A 181 -5.43 24.39 4.50
N VAL A 182 -4.48 24.22 5.42
CA VAL A 182 -3.06 24.03 5.10
C VAL A 182 -2.59 22.62 5.42
N ALA A 183 -3.38 21.91 6.21
CA ALA A 183 -3.16 20.51 6.57
C ALA A 183 -4.38 19.67 6.19
N ALA A 184 -4.12 18.39 5.88
CA ALA A 184 -5.14 17.40 5.66
C ALA A 184 -4.89 16.16 6.53
N LEU A 185 -5.97 15.47 6.89
CA LEU A 185 -5.98 14.20 7.62
C LEU A 185 -6.64 13.14 6.76
N LEU A 186 -5.91 12.07 6.46
CA LEU A 186 -6.42 10.84 5.85
C LEU A 186 -6.44 9.76 6.94
N ASP A 187 -7.63 9.46 7.46
CA ASP A 187 -7.79 8.66 8.68
C ASP A 187 -9.20 8.04 8.74
N GLY A 188 -9.64 7.59 9.92
CA GLY A 188 -11.03 7.29 10.20
C GLY A 188 -11.91 8.55 10.23
N ALA A 189 -13.22 8.36 10.29
CA ALA A 189 -14.17 9.46 10.30
C ALA A 189 -14.13 10.24 11.64
N PRO A 190 -13.84 11.56 11.64
CA PRO A 190 -13.85 12.35 12.87
C PRO A 190 -15.28 12.67 13.33
N LEU A 191 -15.46 12.84 14.63
CA LEU A 191 -16.72 13.34 15.23
C LEU A 191 -16.80 14.86 15.06
N GLN A 192 -17.39 15.33 13.95
CA GLN A 192 -17.40 16.74 13.54
C GLN A 192 -18.03 17.69 14.57
N LEU A 193 -19.02 17.21 15.34
CA LEU A 193 -19.72 18.01 16.36
C LEU A 193 -19.06 17.96 17.74
N HIS A 194 -17.91 17.27 17.86
CA HIS A 194 -17.12 17.31 19.10
C HIS A 194 -16.69 18.76 19.39
N GLU A 195 -16.75 19.20 20.66
CA GLU A 195 -16.46 20.59 21.05
C GLU A 195 -15.08 21.07 20.60
N ALA A 196 -14.08 20.18 20.54
CA ALA A 196 -12.74 20.47 20.02
C ALA A 196 -12.70 20.72 18.51
N LEU A 197 -13.64 20.20 17.75
CA LEU A 197 -13.58 20.10 16.29
C LEU A 197 -14.66 20.92 15.57
N LYS A 198 -15.70 21.29 16.31
CA LYS A 198 -16.86 21.99 15.77
C LYS A 198 -16.44 23.24 14.98
N ASP A 199 -16.95 23.35 13.75
CA ASP A 199 -16.70 24.45 12.80
C ASP A 199 -15.23 24.56 12.33
N ARG A 200 -14.36 23.62 12.70
CA ARG A 200 -12.92 23.61 12.35
C ARG A 200 -12.55 22.57 11.31
N LEU A 201 -13.47 21.67 10.95
CA LEU A 201 -13.25 20.61 9.96
C LEU A 201 -13.94 20.93 8.64
N LEU A 202 -13.29 20.53 7.55
CA LEU A 202 -13.90 20.34 6.24
C LEU A 202 -13.81 18.84 5.91
N VAL A 203 -14.89 18.11 6.16
CA VAL A 203 -14.93 16.67 5.91
C VAL A 203 -15.46 16.41 4.51
N ASP A 204 -14.69 15.69 3.71
CA ASP A 204 -15.04 15.24 2.37
C ASP A 204 -15.13 13.71 2.37
N ASP A 205 -16.32 13.18 2.58
CA ASP A 205 -16.57 11.73 2.61
C ASP A 205 -16.70 11.15 1.21
N THR A 206 -15.64 11.29 0.42
CA THR A 206 -15.53 10.79 -0.97
C THR A 206 -15.84 9.31 -1.10
N PHE A 207 -15.57 8.53 -0.07
CA PHE A 207 -15.69 7.08 -0.09
C PHE A 207 -16.92 6.53 0.65
N GLY A 208 -17.78 7.40 1.21
CA GLY A 208 -18.97 7.01 1.96
C GLY A 208 -18.67 6.33 3.29
N MET A 209 -17.49 6.60 3.86
CA MET A 209 -17.04 5.94 5.10
C MET A 209 -17.80 6.42 6.34
N GLU A 210 -18.24 7.67 6.37
CA GLU A 210 -18.98 8.19 7.53
C GLU A 210 -20.23 7.38 7.89
N ALA A 211 -20.88 6.80 6.88
CA ALA A 211 -22.08 5.98 7.07
C ALA A 211 -21.80 4.64 7.75
N THR A 212 -20.55 4.17 7.77
CA THR A 212 -20.16 2.91 8.41
C THR A 212 -19.90 3.04 9.92
N TYR A 213 -19.76 4.28 10.41
CA TYR A 213 -19.39 4.57 11.80
C TYR A 213 -20.59 4.86 12.69
N GLN A 214 -20.59 4.28 13.88
CA GLN A 214 -21.35 4.79 15.00
C GLN A 214 -20.57 5.93 15.69
N PRO A 215 -21.26 6.84 16.43
CA PRO A 215 -20.57 7.97 17.08
C PRO A 215 -19.42 7.55 18.03
N GLY A 216 -19.59 6.45 18.76
CA GLY A 216 -18.56 5.94 19.67
C GLY A 216 -17.35 5.26 19.02
N GLU A 217 -17.40 5.03 17.72
CA GLU A 217 -16.32 4.37 16.96
C GLU A 217 -15.41 5.40 16.28
N ARG A 218 -15.80 6.67 16.22
CA ARG A 218 -15.04 7.77 15.59
C ARG A 218 -13.90 8.28 16.48
N LYS A 219 -13.16 7.38 17.13
CA LYS A 219 -12.17 7.73 18.16
C LYS A 219 -10.87 8.24 17.53
N HIS A 220 -10.23 7.43 16.69
CA HIS A 220 -8.90 7.73 16.15
C HIS A 220 -8.92 9.00 15.27
N GLY A 221 -9.79 9.07 14.29
CA GLY A 221 -9.93 10.27 13.45
C GLY A 221 -10.23 11.54 14.25
N THR A 222 -11.02 11.44 15.34
CA THR A 222 -11.31 12.55 16.25
C THR A 222 -10.06 12.99 17.04
N ALA A 223 -9.32 12.02 17.60
CA ALA A 223 -8.10 12.28 18.36
C ALA A 223 -7.02 12.92 17.47
N MET A 224 -6.79 12.37 16.28
CA MET A 224 -5.82 12.90 15.34
C MET A 224 -6.19 14.29 14.83
N ALA A 225 -7.46 14.54 14.51
CA ALA A 225 -7.94 15.86 14.13
C ALA A 225 -7.74 16.88 15.26
N SER A 226 -8.04 16.49 16.52
CA SER A 226 -7.81 17.32 17.68
C SER A 226 -6.33 17.65 17.89
N LEU A 227 -5.45 16.65 17.79
CA LEU A 227 -4.00 16.83 17.92
C LEU A 227 -3.44 17.78 16.86
N ILE A 228 -3.84 17.64 15.60
CA ILE A 228 -3.41 18.54 14.53
C ILE A 228 -3.88 19.97 14.76
N LEU A 229 -5.12 20.16 15.21
CA LEU A 229 -5.71 21.48 15.40
C LEU A 229 -5.23 22.20 16.66
N HIS A 230 -4.96 21.47 17.73
CA HIS A 230 -4.66 22.06 19.04
C HIS A 230 -3.24 21.82 19.51
N GLY A 231 -2.52 20.90 18.87
CA GLY A 231 -1.18 20.48 19.32
C GLY A 231 -1.20 19.69 20.63
N ASP A 232 -0.04 19.57 21.25
CA ASP A 232 0.10 18.96 22.57
C ASP A 232 -0.48 19.91 23.64
N ARG A 233 -1.61 19.54 24.21
CA ARG A 233 -2.34 20.33 25.20
C ARG A 233 -1.70 20.29 26.58
N SER A 234 -0.79 19.35 26.84
CA SER A 234 0.03 19.35 28.06
C SER A 234 1.12 20.45 28.01
N ASN A 235 1.43 20.94 26.80
CA ASN A 235 2.37 22.03 26.61
C ASN A 235 1.66 23.38 26.52
N PRO A 236 1.78 24.26 27.53
CA PRO A 236 1.12 25.57 27.56
C PRO A 236 1.58 26.53 26.47
N GLU A 237 2.71 26.26 25.79
CA GLU A 237 3.20 27.06 24.66
C GLU A 237 2.60 26.60 23.32
N SER A 238 1.87 25.48 23.29
CA SER A 238 1.24 24.97 22.08
C SER A 238 0.16 25.93 21.60
N LYS A 239 0.27 26.34 20.33
CA LYS A 239 -0.70 27.26 19.72
C LYS A 239 -1.61 26.48 18.78
N PRO A 240 -2.93 26.67 18.87
CA PRO A 240 -3.86 26.06 17.94
C PRO A 240 -3.57 26.48 16.49
N LEU A 241 -3.75 25.55 15.55
CA LEU A 241 -3.66 25.84 14.13
C LEU A 241 -4.77 26.84 13.76
N PRO A 242 -4.45 28.00 13.15
CA PRO A 242 -5.47 29.01 12.82
C PRO A 242 -6.30 28.67 11.58
N HIS A 243 -6.03 27.56 10.92
CA HIS A 243 -6.70 27.08 9.70
C HIS A 243 -7.72 25.99 10.02
N LYS A 244 -8.69 25.79 9.13
CA LYS A 244 -9.50 24.57 9.13
C LYS A 244 -8.63 23.38 8.74
N LEU A 245 -9.00 22.19 9.22
CA LEU A 245 -8.40 20.92 8.83
C LEU A 245 -9.27 20.25 7.77
N TYR A 246 -8.67 19.81 6.67
CA TYR A 246 -9.37 19.04 5.65
C TYR A 246 -9.25 17.55 5.98
N CYS A 247 -10.38 16.85 6.08
CA CYS A 247 -10.41 15.44 6.47
C CYS A 247 -11.07 14.60 5.38
N ILE A 248 -10.42 13.53 4.98
CA ILE A 248 -11.02 12.48 4.14
C ILE A 248 -11.01 11.17 4.92
N PRO A 249 -12.18 10.65 5.32
CA PRO A 249 -12.28 9.31 5.88
C PRO A 249 -11.87 8.25 4.85
N VAL A 250 -10.86 7.45 5.17
CA VAL A 250 -10.33 6.38 4.30
C VAL A 250 -10.48 4.99 4.90
N MET A 251 -10.82 4.89 6.17
CA MET A 251 -11.03 3.66 6.92
C MET A 251 -12.49 3.49 7.35
N GLN A 252 -12.82 2.32 7.80
CA GLN A 252 -14.10 1.94 8.39
C GLN A 252 -13.87 1.05 9.62
N PRO A 253 -14.81 0.98 10.59
CA PRO A 253 -14.71 0.07 11.71
C PRO A 253 -14.90 -1.38 11.26
N ASP A 254 -14.13 -2.30 11.84
CA ASP A 254 -14.33 -3.74 11.67
C ASP A 254 -15.32 -4.27 12.70
N HIS A 255 -16.56 -4.41 12.33
CA HIS A 255 -17.59 -4.94 13.21
C HIS A 255 -17.46 -6.45 13.51
N GLN A 256 -16.46 -7.13 12.93
CA GLN A 256 -16.15 -8.52 13.23
C GLN A 256 -15.18 -8.65 14.41
N THR A 257 -14.41 -7.60 14.69
CA THR A 257 -13.54 -7.54 15.88
C THR A 257 -14.31 -7.05 17.10
N ARG A 258 -13.86 -7.46 18.30
CA ARG A 258 -14.49 -7.03 19.55
C ARG A 258 -14.35 -5.53 19.82
N GLU A 259 -13.27 -4.94 19.35
CA GLU A 259 -12.90 -3.54 19.60
C GLU A 259 -13.33 -2.61 18.47
N HIS A 260 -13.89 -3.16 17.38
CA HIS A 260 -14.28 -2.43 16.17
C HIS A 260 -13.12 -1.61 15.61
N ASP A 261 -11.94 -2.25 15.49
CA ASP A 261 -10.74 -1.62 14.98
C ASP A 261 -10.96 -1.00 13.61
N GLU A 262 -10.43 0.19 13.42
CA GLU A 262 -10.53 0.86 12.12
C GLU A 262 -9.58 0.25 11.12
N HIS A 263 -10.08 -0.09 9.95
CA HIS A 263 -9.31 -0.70 8.87
C HIS A 263 -9.73 -0.22 7.49
N MET A 264 -8.86 -0.44 6.51
CA MET A 264 -9.22 -0.25 5.11
C MET A 264 -10.02 -1.47 4.62
N PRO A 265 -11.07 -1.32 3.80
CA PRO A 265 -11.77 -2.46 3.22
C PRO A 265 -10.82 -3.42 2.49
N ASP A 266 -11.02 -4.73 2.67
CA ASP A 266 -10.10 -5.76 2.17
C ASP A 266 -9.98 -5.81 0.65
N ASP A 267 -11.04 -5.45 -0.06
CA ASP A 267 -11.13 -5.43 -1.53
C ASP A 267 -10.56 -4.16 -2.16
N VAL A 268 -10.18 -3.17 -1.36
CA VAL A 268 -9.68 -1.87 -1.81
C VAL A 268 -8.16 -1.79 -1.71
N PHE A 269 -7.53 -1.29 -2.76
CA PHE A 269 -6.11 -0.95 -2.72
C PHE A 269 -5.90 0.36 -1.95
N PHE A 270 -5.01 0.32 -0.97
CA PHE A 270 -4.60 1.50 -0.23
C PHE A 270 -4.01 2.56 -1.16
N GLU A 271 -3.20 2.14 -2.10
CA GLU A 271 -2.54 2.98 -3.09
C GLU A 271 -3.55 3.79 -3.90
N ASP A 272 -4.63 3.14 -4.34
CA ASP A 272 -5.68 3.79 -5.12
C ASP A 272 -6.49 4.77 -4.27
N ARG A 273 -6.86 4.37 -3.05
CA ARG A 273 -7.65 5.21 -2.15
C ARG A 273 -6.91 6.50 -1.78
N ILE A 274 -5.63 6.40 -1.42
CA ILE A 274 -4.82 7.59 -1.11
C ILE A 274 -4.58 8.44 -2.36
N HIS A 275 -4.35 7.82 -3.51
CA HIS A 275 -4.21 8.53 -4.78
C HIS A 275 -5.47 9.33 -5.13
N ILE A 276 -6.65 8.71 -5.03
CA ILE A 276 -7.95 9.38 -5.28
C ILE A 276 -8.15 10.53 -4.28
N ALA A 277 -7.91 10.28 -2.98
CA ALA A 277 -8.07 11.29 -1.94
C ALA A 277 -7.21 12.54 -2.20
N VAL A 278 -5.93 12.34 -2.51
CA VAL A 278 -5.01 13.47 -2.77
C VAL A 278 -5.35 14.18 -4.08
N ARG A 279 -5.69 13.45 -5.15
CA ARG A 279 -6.13 14.09 -6.39
C ARG A 279 -7.36 14.98 -6.19
N ARG A 280 -8.30 14.52 -5.39
CA ARG A 280 -9.51 15.29 -5.09
C ARG A 280 -9.20 16.62 -4.38
N MET A 281 -8.19 16.66 -3.52
CA MET A 281 -7.73 17.91 -2.89
C MET A 281 -7.25 18.93 -3.92
N PHE A 282 -6.47 18.50 -4.91
CA PHE A 282 -5.71 19.40 -5.81
C PHE A 282 -6.28 19.54 -7.21
N GLU A 283 -7.00 18.53 -7.72
CA GLU A 283 -7.55 18.50 -9.07
C GLU A 283 -9.08 18.51 -9.09
N GLY A 284 -9.72 18.04 -8.01
CA GLY A 284 -11.15 17.76 -7.99
C GLY A 284 -11.51 16.41 -8.63
N SER A 285 -12.78 16.22 -8.96
CA SER A 285 -13.28 14.99 -9.60
C SER A 285 -14.52 15.29 -10.45
N GLY A 286 -14.49 14.99 -11.73
CA GLY A 286 -15.57 15.32 -12.66
C GLY A 286 -15.83 16.84 -12.66
N ASP A 287 -17.08 17.23 -12.39
CA ASP A 287 -17.48 18.65 -12.29
C ASP A 287 -17.20 19.29 -10.92
N VAL A 288 -16.69 18.53 -9.96
CA VAL A 288 -16.36 19.01 -8.62
C VAL A 288 -14.93 19.58 -8.63
N PRO A 289 -14.76 20.89 -8.29
CA PRO A 289 -13.45 21.52 -8.32
C PRO A 289 -12.53 20.97 -7.22
N ALA A 290 -11.24 21.35 -7.27
CA ALA A 290 -10.27 21.07 -6.21
C ALA A 290 -10.79 21.52 -4.83
N GLN A 291 -10.81 20.61 -3.87
CA GLN A 291 -11.46 20.85 -2.58
C GLN A 291 -10.55 21.51 -1.54
N ALA A 292 -9.24 21.25 -1.62
CA ALA A 292 -8.27 21.80 -0.66
C ALA A 292 -6.90 22.08 -1.29
N PRO A 293 -6.82 22.92 -2.35
CA PRO A 293 -5.59 23.16 -3.10
C PRO A 293 -4.50 23.91 -2.31
N THR A 294 -4.84 24.43 -1.14
CA THR A 294 -3.92 25.16 -0.25
C THR A 294 -3.18 24.25 0.73
N VAL A 295 -3.53 22.98 0.82
CA VAL A 295 -2.88 21.98 1.68
C VAL A 295 -1.40 21.84 1.33
N LYS A 296 -0.55 21.77 2.36
CA LYS A 296 0.90 21.59 2.27
C LYS A 296 1.40 20.38 3.05
N VAL A 297 0.63 19.97 4.06
CA VAL A 297 0.98 18.82 4.91
C VAL A 297 -0.21 17.86 4.94
N ILE A 298 0.06 16.59 4.72
CA ILE A 298 -0.94 15.51 4.78
C ILE A 298 -0.51 14.55 5.89
N ASN A 299 -1.36 14.40 6.90
CA ASN A 299 -1.15 13.40 7.94
C ASN A 299 -1.77 12.07 7.51
N LEU A 300 -1.02 11.01 7.71
CA LEU A 300 -1.38 9.63 7.41
C LEU A 300 -0.96 8.76 8.59
N SER A 301 -1.77 8.77 9.65
CA SER A 301 -1.50 8.00 10.88
C SER A 301 -1.98 6.56 10.75
N ILE A 302 -1.66 5.93 9.64
CA ILE A 302 -2.06 4.57 9.29
C ILE A 302 -0.78 3.74 9.11
N GLY A 303 -0.71 2.61 9.79
CA GLY A 303 0.37 1.63 9.67
C GLY A 303 -0.11 0.31 9.06
N ASP A 304 0.80 -0.46 8.51
CA ASP A 304 0.54 -1.80 8.01
C ASP A 304 1.71 -2.72 8.38
N THR A 305 1.47 -3.60 9.36
CA THR A 305 2.48 -4.54 9.86
C THR A 305 2.90 -5.59 8.85
N ALA A 306 2.10 -5.82 7.82
CA ALA A 306 2.39 -6.80 6.80
C ALA A 306 3.25 -6.25 5.65
N ARG A 307 3.55 -4.94 5.65
CA ARG A 307 4.28 -4.26 4.57
C ARG A 307 5.62 -3.71 5.03
N GLU A 308 6.41 -4.53 5.67
CA GLU A 308 7.75 -4.17 6.08
C GLU A 308 8.64 -3.78 4.88
N PHE A 309 9.55 -2.83 5.10
CA PHE A 309 10.59 -2.48 4.14
C PHE A 309 11.71 -3.52 4.22
N ILE A 310 11.64 -4.58 3.37
CA ILE A 310 12.66 -5.62 3.40
C ILE A 310 13.76 -5.30 2.39
N HIS A 311 13.48 -5.30 1.09
CA HIS A 311 14.50 -5.08 0.06
C HIS A 311 14.09 -4.09 -1.03
N THR A 312 12.79 -3.95 -1.28
CA THR A 312 12.25 -3.11 -2.35
C THR A 312 11.18 -2.15 -1.83
N PRO A 313 11.08 -0.91 -2.36
CA PRO A 313 10.01 0.00 -2.01
C PRO A 313 8.64 -0.63 -2.27
N SER A 314 7.76 -0.57 -1.28
CA SER A 314 6.38 -1.02 -1.45
C SER A 314 5.65 -0.15 -2.48
N PRO A 315 4.57 -0.63 -3.09
CA PRO A 315 3.72 0.20 -3.95
C PRO A 315 3.19 1.43 -3.23
N TRP A 316 2.89 1.30 -1.93
CA TRP A 316 2.51 2.41 -1.08
C TRP A 316 3.59 3.50 -1.01
N ALA A 317 4.84 3.13 -0.72
CA ALA A 317 5.94 4.08 -0.70
C ALA A 317 6.11 4.80 -2.05
N ARG A 318 5.98 4.07 -3.16
CA ARG A 318 6.06 4.63 -4.51
C ARG A 318 4.94 5.64 -4.80
N VAL A 319 3.70 5.37 -4.39
CA VAL A 319 2.57 6.30 -4.60
C VAL A 319 2.71 7.54 -3.74
N ILE A 320 3.11 7.40 -2.48
CA ILE A 320 3.34 8.54 -1.58
C ILE A 320 4.46 9.44 -2.12
N ASP A 321 5.59 8.86 -2.54
CA ASP A 321 6.70 9.60 -3.14
C ASP A 321 6.26 10.37 -4.39
N TRP A 322 5.52 9.71 -5.28
CA TRP A 322 4.98 10.35 -6.48
C TRP A 322 4.02 11.50 -6.13
N LEU A 323 3.09 11.30 -5.19
CA LEU A 323 2.14 12.33 -4.76
C LEU A 323 2.84 13.51 -4.11
N ALA A 324 3.81 13.25 -3.21
CA ALA A 324 4.60 14.28 -2.56
C ALA A 324 5.34 15.16 -3.56
N TYR A 325 5.98 14.55 -4.54
CA TYR A 325 6.70 15.26 -5.59
C TYR A 325 5.74 16.04 -6.52
N HIS A 326 4.66 15.38 -6.96
CA HIS A 326 3.74 15.93 -7.97
C HIS A 326 2.97 17.15 -7.44
N TYR A 327 2.43 17.04 -6.23
CA TYR A 327 1.63 18.12 -5.60
C TYR A 327 2.46 19.03 -4.68
N ARG A 328 3.74 18.73 -4.48
CA ARG A 328 4.65 19.47 -3.58
C ARG A 328 4.09 19.58 -2.17
N VAL A 329 3.73 18.45 -1.61
CA VAL A 329 3.22 18.29 -0.25
C VAL A 329 4.13 17.43 0.59
N LEU A 330 4.10 17.63 1.90
CA LEU A 330 4.78 16.79 2.87
C LEU A 330 3.79 15.76 3.43
N PHE A 331 4.18 14.49 3.48
CA PHE A 331 3.46 13.46 4.21
C PHE A 331 4.08 13.27 5.59
N CYS A 332 3.24 13.33 6.62
CA CYS A 332 3.56 12.88 7.98
C CYS A 332 2.96 11.49 8.14
N ILE A 333 3.80 10.47 8.27
CA ILE A 333 3.39 9.07 8.32
C ILE A 333 3.77 8.50 9.68
N SER A 334 2.86 7.77 10.31
CA SER A 334 3.14 7.05 11.56
C SER A 334 4.22 6.00 11.33
N ALA A 335 5.20 5.94 12.24
CA ALA A 335 6.22 4.88 12.24
C ALA A 335 5.68 3.54 12.80
N GLY A 336 4.47 3.54 13.34
CA GLY A 336 3.88 2.40 14.05
C GLY A 336 4.32 2.33 15.52
N ASN A 337 3.57 1.58 16.31
CA ASN A 337 3.83 1.36 17.76
C ASN A 337 4.31 -0.08 18.02
N TYR A 338 4.98 -0.69 17.05
CA TYR A 338 5.46 -2.07 17.21
C TYR A 338 6.85 -2.07 17.86
N CYS A 339 6.90 -2.69 19.03
CA CYS A 339 8.14 -3.06 19.74
C CYS A 339 8.35 -4.55 19.67
#